data_0b3de07d2883748d5ad5dfeabfc34c9c
#
_entry.id   0b3de07d2883748d5ad5dfeabfc34c9c
#
_cell.length_a   1.000
_cell.length_b   1.000
_cell.length_c   1.000
_cell.angle_alpha   90.00
_cell.angle_beta   90.00
_cell.angle_gamma   90.00
#
_symmetry.space_group_name_H-M   'P 1'
#
loop_
_entity.id
_entity.type
_entity.pdbx_description
1 polymer ?
#
loop_
_entity_poly.entity_id
_entity_poly.type
_entity_poly.pdbx_seq_one_letter_code
_entity_poly.pdbx_strand_id
1 'polypeptide(L)'
;MKKDNYIRIFDTTLRDGEQSPGASMFIDDKIKIAKALDIMGVDIIEAGFPVASKGDFESIQLVSKEVKNSIVCALARAKKKDIEIAGSSISKAKKSRIHTFIATSKLHMKYKLKLNEKQVLDHIKSSVKLANKYTNDVEWSCEDASRSNRDFLYQCIELAINSGAKTINIPDTVGYSIPFEFAELIKDIKNNVSNIDKSIISVHCHNDLGLAVSNSIFAISSGARQVECTINGLGERAGNASMEEIVMALKTRNDLLPFSTGIETKMITKTSKLVSKITGFEVQPNKAIVGANAFAHESGIHQDGMLKHSNTYEIMTPDSVGLKETKLVLGKHSGKHAFTVKLQELGYKINKKNIDKIFNSFKELADRKKDLYEEDIVALVEDEIIRVNNHIKFISLDVHCGSTGIQNAILEIEIDGYIKKTSSNGQGPVDAVFNCINKLVPNKAKLSLYQVNAITKGTDAQAEVTVKLEQDDKSFVGKGADLDTLVASAKAYLHSLNKIYIKSESKLSKSVLSG
;
A
#
# COMPACT_ATOMS: atom_id res chain seq x y z
N MET A 1 22.75 24.48 -9.46
CA MET A 1 21.51 24.82 -8.71
C MET A 1 21.91 25.77 -7.59
N LYS A 2 21.20 26.90 -7.41
CA LYS A 2 21.48 27.85 -6.33
C LYS A 2 21.22 27.15 -4.98
N LYS A 3 22.16 27.31 -4.02
CA LYS A 3 22.04 26.74 -2.65
C LYS A 3 20.73 27.10 -1.94
N ASP A 4 20.05 28.16 -2.36
CA ASP A 4 18.82 28.67 -1.75
C ASP A 4 17.56 27.80 -2.00
N ASN A 5 17.58 26.89 -2.97
CA ASN A 5 16.41 26.06 -3.35
C ASN A 5 16.52 24.61 -2.87
N TYR A 6 17.52 24.27 -2.06
CA TYR A 6 17.65 22.93 -1.50
C TYR A 6 16.91 22.83 -0.16
N ILE A 7 16.02 21.84 -0.05
CA ILE A 7 15.30 21.53 1.18
C ILE A 7 15.94 20.30 1.82
N ARG A 8 16.43 20.47 3.04
CA ARG A 8 16.95 19.38 3.85
C ARG A 8 15.82 18.54 4.39
N ILE A 9 15.94 17.25 4.25
CA ILE A 9 15.00 16.27 4.82
C ILE A 9 15.59 15.73 6.10
N PHE A 10 14.91 16.03 7.19
CA PHE A 10 15.21 15.53 8.53
C PHE A 10 14.19 14.42 8.86
N ASP A 11 14.65 13.18 8.92
CA ASP A 11 13.80 12.04 9.27
C ASP A 11 13.81 11.80 10.78
N THR A 12 12.64 11.78 11.39
CA THR A 12 12.45 11.48 12.80
C THR A 12 11.66 10.17 13.03
N THR A 13 11.65 9.26 12.04
CA THR A 13 11.00 7.95 12.16
C THR A 13 11.51 7.14 13.36
N LEU A 14 12.83 7.20 13.62
CA LEU A 14 13.47 6.46 14.72
C LEU A 14 13.36 7.14 16.09
N ARG A 15 12.78 8.35 16.16
CA ARG A 15 12.54 9.08 17.42
C ARG A 15 11.05 9.33 17.61
N ASP A 16 10.45 10.28 16.89
CA ASP A 16 9.02 10.64 17.02
C ASP A 16 8.13 9.53 16.47
N GLY A 17 8.53 8.94 15.35
CA GLY A 17 7.83 7.79 14.79
C GLY A 17 7.75 6.60 15.75
N GLU A 18 8.85 6.30 16.44
CA GLU A 18 8.91 5.22 17.45
C GLU A 18 8.08 5.54 18.70
N GLN A 19 7.87 6.81 19.02
CA GLN A 19 7.06 7.22 20.17
C GLN A 19 5.55 7.00 19.96
N SER A 20 5.13 6.70 18.75
CA SER A 20 3.75 6.27 18.47
C SER A 20 3.43 4.98 19.25
N PRO A 21 2.30 4.92 19.98
CA PRO A 21 1.92 3.72 20.73
C PRO A 21 1.87 2.47 19.83
N GLY A 22 2.71 1.48 20.13
CA GLY A 22 2.81 0.23 19.35
C GLY A 22 3.90 0.21 18.29
N ALA A 23 4.61 1.33 18.03
CA ALA A 23 5.66 1.43 17.01
C ALA A 23 7.09 1.18 17.55
N SER A 24 7.24 0.69 18.77
CA SER A 24 8.56 0.43 19.37
C SER A 24 9.38 -0.55 18.53
N MET A 25 10.68 -0.26 18.39
CA MET A 25 11.59 -0.99 17.52
C MET A 25 12.75 -1.59 18.31
N PHE A 26 13.21 -2.77 17.89
CA PHE A 26 14.45 -3.34 18.42
C PHE A 26 15.68 -2.65 17.79
N ILE A 27 16.81 -2.76 18.44
CA ILE A 27 18.08 -2.13 18.01
C ILE A 27 18.43 -2.49 16.56
N ASP A 28 18.34 -3.78 16.21
CA ASP A 28 18.64 -4.25 14.85
C ASP A 28 17.70 -3.68 13.79
N ASP A 29 16.46 -3.42 14.17
CA ASP A 29 15.46 -2.82 13.27
C ASP A 29 15.73 -1.34 13.05
N LYS A 30 16.09 -0.61 14.10
CA LYS A 30 16.55 0.79 13.97
C LYS A 30 17.76 0.91 13.03
N ILE A 31 18.72 -0.01 13.15
CA ILE A 31 19.90 -0.04 12.27
C ILE A 31 19.49 -0.29 10.80
N LYS A 32 18.55 -1.22 10.53
CA LYS A 32 18.05 -1.49 9.18
C LYS A 32 17.39 -0.26 8.57
N ILE A 33 16.52 0.41 9.34
CA ILE A 33 15.84 1.64 8.89
C ILE A 33 16.85 2.76 8.67
N ALA A 34 17.77 3.00 9.62
CA ALA A 34 18.80 4.03 9.48
C ALA A 34 19.65 3.85 8.21
N LYS A 35 20.04 2.61 7.89
CA LYS A 35 20.76 2.30 6.65
C LYS A 35 19.91 2.56 5.41
N ALA A 36 18.63 2.23 5.43
CA ALA A 36 17.73 2.51 4.32
C ALA A 36 17.57 4.02 4.09
N LEU A 37 17.41 4.81 5.15
CA LEU A 37 17.33 6.26 5.11
C LEU A 37 18.65 6.90 4.60
N ASP A 38 19.80 6.41 5.06
CA ASP A 38 21.13 6.88 4.61
C ASP A 38 21.35 6.63 3.11
N ILE A 39 20.96 5.44 2.61
CA ILE A 39 21.02 5.09 1.18
C ILE A 39 20.02 5.90 0.36
N MET A 40 18.84 6.17 0.92
CA MET A 40 17.80 6.98 0.25
C MET A 40 18.20 8.45 0.13
N GLY A 41 19.23 8.90 0.85
CA GLY A 41 19.74 10.27 0.75
C GLY A 41 19.07 11.26 1.70
N VAL A 42 18.56 10.78 2.84
CA VAL A 42 18.09 11.66 3.92
C VAL A 42 19.25 12.47 4.48
N ASP A 43 19.05 13.77 4.65
CA ASP A 43 20.12 14.67 5.13
C ASP A 43 20.44 14.44 6.60
N ILE A 44 19.41 14.32 7.45
CA ILE A 44 19.54 14.14 8.89
C ILE A 44 18.63 12.99 9.35
N ILE A 45 19.17 12.09 10.15
CA ILE A 45 18.44 10.99 10.80
C ILE A 45 18.44 11.22 12.29
N GLU A 46 17.28 11.51 12.89
CA GLU A 46 17.12 11.58 14.33
C GLU A 46 16.97 10.17 14.90
N ALA A 47 18.06 9.68 15.45
CA ALA A 47 18.20 8.26 15.78
C ALA A 47 17.53 7.85 17.12
N GLY A 48 17.07 8.82 17.91
CA GLY A 48 16.34 8.56 19.15
C GLY A 48 16.56 9.60 20.25
N PHE A 49 16.10 9.25 21.47
CA PHE A 49 16.19 10.07 22.67
C PHE A 49 17.01 9.33 23.75
N PRO A 50 18.35 9.51 23.79
CA PRO A 50 19.26 8.60 24.50
C PRO A 50 19.11 8.61 26.02
N VAL A 51 18.45 9.61 26.60
CA VAL A 51 18.17 9.67 28.04
C VAL A 51 16.95 8.82 28.42
N ALA A 52 16.13 8.41 27.46
CA ALA A 52 14.91 7.65 27.72
C ALA A 52 15.23 6.24 28.27
N SER A 53 16.22 5.56 27.69
CA SER A 53 16.62 4.23 28.11
C SER A 53 18.08 3.92 27.74
N LYS A 54 18.63 2.87 28.38
CA LYS A 54 19.95 2.34 28.00
C LYS A 54 19.95 1.78 26.59
N GLY A 55 18.85 1.13 26.18
CA GLY A 55 18.67 0.60 24.82
C GLY A 55 18.67 1.71 23.75
N ASP A 56 18.02 2.84 24.00
CA ASP A 56 18.08 3.98 23.10
C ASP A 56 19.48 4.55 22.97
N PHE A 57 20.21 4.68 24.07
CA PHE A 57 21.60 5.12 24.04
C PHE A 57 22.46 4.19 23.18
N GLU A 58 22.39 2.87 23.40
CA GLU A 58 23.14 1.85 22.66
C GLU A 58 22.75 1.85 21.18
N SER A 59 21.45 1.96 20.89
CA SER A 59 20.92 2.06 19.52
C SER A 59 21.53 3.23 18.76
N ILE A 60 21.52 4.43 19.35
CA ILE A 60 22.08 5.65 18.72
C ILE A 60 23.58 5.47 18.48
N GLN A 61 24.32 4.86 19.41
CA GLN A 61 25.75 4.58 19.21
C GLN A 61 26.00 3.63 18.03
N LEU A 62 25.15 2.63 17.84
CA LEU A 62 25.28 1.68 16.73
C LEU A 62 24.87 2.33 15.40
N VAL A 63 23.76 3.08 15.37
CA VAL A 63 23.36 3.88 14.20
C VAL A 63 24.47 4.85 13.81
N SER A 64 25.12 5.52 14.80
CA SER A 64 26.23 6.44 14.57
C SER A 64 27.44 5.79 13.89
N LYS A 65 27.69 4.51 14.09
CA LYS A 65 28.78 3.76 13.41
C LYS A 65 28.39 3.36 11.99
N GLU A 66 27.12 3.03 11.77
CA GLU A 66 26.64 2.43 10.53
C GLU A 66 26.27 3.45 9.45
N VAL A 67 25.74 4.61 9.84
CA VAL A 67 25.38 5.71 8.93
C VAL A 67 26.64 6.40 8.40
N LYS A 68 26.72 6.61 7.09
CA LYS A 68 27.94 7.11 6.42
C LYS A 68 27.77 8.49 5.78
N ASN A 69 26.61 8.81 5.25
CA ASN A 69 26.34 10.01 4.45
C ASN A 69 25.51 11.02 5.22
N SER A 70 24.44 10.58 5.87
CA SER A 70 23.52 11.42 6.65
C SER A 70 24.18 11.92 7.94
N ILE A 71 23.64 13.03 8.47
CA ILE A 71 23.96 13.51 9.81
C ILE A 71 23.15 12.67 10.82
N VAL A 72 23.81 12.12 11.83
CA VAL A 72 23.12 11.43 12.93
C VAL A 72 22.80 12.44 14.02
N CYS A 73 21.50 12.52 14.36
CA CYS A 73 20.99 13.44 15.36
C CYS A 73 20.49 12.71 16.60
N ALA A 74 20.72 13.27 17.78
CA ALA A 74 20.15 12.83 19.05
C ALA A 74 19.36 13.95 19.71
N LEU A 75 18.14 13.62 20.20
CA LEU A 75 17.29 14.56 20.92
C LEU A 75 17.74 14.75 22.37
N ALA A 76 17.66 15.95 22.89
CA ALA A 76 17.94 16.30 24.29
C ALA A 76 17.03 17.42 24.78
N ARG A 77 16.42 17.25 25.94
CA ARG A 77 15.78 18.39 26.64
C ARG A 77 16.85 19.43 27.00
N ALA A 78 16.45 20.68 27.21
CA ALA A 78 17.32 21.75 27.66
C ALA A 78 17.81 21.53 29.13
N LYS A 79 18.40 20.35 29.39
CA LYS A 79 18.97 19.93 30.67
C LYS A 79 20.39 19.44 30.47
N LYS A 80 21.31 19.82 31.39
CA LYS A 80 22.72 19.46 31.31
C LYS A 80 22.94 17.98 31.08
N LYS A 81 22.34 17.11 31.93
CA LYS A 81 22.48 15.66 31.83
C LYS A 81 22.02 15.08 30.49
N ASP A 82 20.91 15.57 29.95
CA ASP A 82 20.36 15.08 28.67
C ASP A 82 21.32 15.38 27.51
N ILE A 83 21.89 16.59 27.49
CA ILE A 83 22.83 17.03 26.46
C ILE A 83 24.15 16.27 26.54
N GLU A 84 24.67 16.02 27.75
CA GLU A 84 25.88 15.22 27.95
C GLU A 84 25.71 13.79 27.46
N ILE A 85 24.55 13.18 27.74
CA ILE A 85 24.20 11.83 27.26
C ILE A 85 24.04 11.83 25.74
N ALA A 86 23.35 12.84 25.16
CA ALA A 86 23.19 12.96 23.72
C ALA A 86 24.54 13.11 23.02
N GLY A 87 25.41 14.00 23.50
CA GLY A 87 26.75 14.18 22.96
C GLY A 87 27.58 12.89 23.00
N SER A 88 27.51 12.14 24.11
CA SER A 88 28.20 10.85 24.23
C SER A 88 27.65 9.79 23.27
N SER A 89 26.34 9.75 23.04
CA SER A 89 25.70 8.75 22.18
C SER A 89 26.07 8.90 20.71
N ILE A 90 26.25 10.14 20.19
CA ILE A 90 26.62 10.44 18.81
C ILE A 90 28.11 10.57 18.56
N SER A 91 28.96 10.34 19.58
CA SER A 91 30.42 10.57 19.51
C SER A 91 31.13 9.74 18.43
N LYS A 92 30.50 8.66 17.95
CA LYS A 92 31.04 7.79 16.89
C LYS A 92 30.52 8.15 15.49
N ALA A 93 29.62 9.11 15.38
CA ALA A 93 29.06 9.53 14.09
C ALA A 93 30.10 10.33 13.29
N LYS A 94 30.16 10.08 11.98
CA LYS A 94 31.02 10.86 11.05
C LYS A 94 30.58 12.31 10.97
N LYS A 95 29.27 12.53 11.00
CA LYS A 95 28.61 13.84 11.08
C LYS A 95 27.55 13.75 12.16
N SER A 96 27.54 14.66 13.10
CA SER A 96 26.66 14.60 14.26
C SER A 96 25.92 15.90 14.49
N ARG A 97 24.70 15.80 15.02
CA ARG A 97 23.87 16.91 15.47
C ARG A 97 23.28 16.62 16.83
N ILE A 98 23.17 17.64 17.67
CA ILE A 98 22.34 17.61 18.88
C ILE A 98 21.12 18.49 18.60
N HIS A 99 19.93 17.90 18.77
CA HIS A 99 18.66 18.58 18.72
C HIS A 99 18.19 18.83 20.16
N THR A 100 18.21 20.07 20.62
CA THR A 100 17.73 20.43 21.95
C THR A 100 16.52 21.33 21.89
N PHE A 101 15.60 21.19 22.84
CA PHE A 101 14.33 21.89 22.83
C PHE A 101 13.87 22.34 24.21
N ILE A 102 13.06 23.38 24.22
CA ILE A 102 12.28 23.83 25.36
C ILE A 102 11.00 24.51 24.87
N ALA A 103 9.92 24.37 25.62
CA ALA A 103 8.64 24.98 25.25
C ALA A 103 8.63 26.49 25.50
N THR A 104 8.04 27.24 24.57
CA THR A 104 7.95 28.71 24.59
C THR A 104 6.53 29.24 24.73
N SER A 105 5.50 28.37 24.63
CA SER A 105 4.11 28.81 24.84
C SER A 105 3.79 29.05 26.32
N LYS A 106 2.99 30.05 26.60
CA LYS A 106 2.51 30.35 27.98
C LYS A 106 1.85 29.13 28.63
N LEU A 107 1.14 28.32 27.83
CA LEU A 107 0.47 27.10 28.31
C LEU A 107 1.49 26.09 28.84
N HIS A 108 2.50 25.75 28.02
CA HIS A 108 3.52 24.79 28.40
C HIS A 108 4.47 25.32 29.48
N MET A 109 4.84 26.60 29.43
CA MET A 109 5.64 27.21 30.49
C MET A 109 4.94 27.12 31.86
N LYS A 110 3.64 27.43 31.91
CA LYS A 110 2.87 27.44 33.16
C LYS A 110 2.62 26.03 33.69
N TYR A 111 2.11 25.10 32.86
CA TYR A 111 1.59 23.83 33.35
C TYR A 111 2.61 22.68 33.26
N LYS A 112 3.43 22.64 32.21
CA LYS A 112 4.42 21.59 31.95
C LYS A 112 5.77 21.88 32.62
N LEU A 113 6.34 23.07 32.32
CA LEU A 113 7.68 23.41 32.79
C LEU A 113 7.69 24.03 34.18
N LYS A 114 6.66 24.78 34.55
CA LYS A 114 6.58 25.61 35.75
C LYS A 114 7.73 26.61 35.82
N LEU A 115 8.05 27.24 34.68
CA LEU A 115 9.11 28.21 34.49
C LEU A 115 8.52 29.56 33.99
N ASN A 116 9.16 30.66 34.38
CA ASN A 116 8.91 31.98 33.80
C ASN A 116 9.77 32.21 32.56
N GLU A 117 9.50 33.28 31.80
CA GLU A 117 10.20 33.63 30.56
C GLU A 117 11.71 33.77 30.79
N LYS A 118 12.16 34.44 31.85
CA LYS A 118 13.59 34.58 32.16
C LYS A 118 14.28 33.22 32.35
N GLN A 119 13.67 32.33 33.09
CA GLN A 119 14.21 31.00 33.31
C GLN A 119 14.28 30.19 31.98
N VAL A 120 13.27 30.34 31.11
CA VAL A 120 13.31 29.72 29.77
C VAL A 120 14.47 30.24 28.95
N LEU A 121 14.69 31.56 28.93
CA LEU A 121 15.85 32.18 28.25
C LEU A 121 17.18 31.66 28.80
N ASP A 122 17.33 31.53 30.14
CA ASP A 122 18.54 30.99 30.75
C ASP A 122 18.78 29.51 30.34
N HIS A 123 17.73 28.73 30.24
CA HIS A 123 17.81 27.34 29.75
C HIS A 123 18.22 27.27 28.28
N ILE A 124 17.67 28.14 27.41
CA ILE A 124 18.06 28.23 25.99
C ILE A 124 19.54 28.48 25.87
N LYS A 125 20.01 29.55 26.52
CA LYS A 125 21.42 29.95 26.47
C LYS A 125 22.38 28.88 26.97
N SER A 126 22.06 28.27 28.10
CA SER A 126 22.91 27.24 28.70
C SER A 126 22.93 25.96 27.92
N SER A 127 21.77 25.49 27.43
CA SER A 127 21.63 24.24 26.68
C SER A 127 22.33 24.29 25.33
N VAL A 128 22.07 25.33 24.53
CA VAL A 128 22.71 25.47 23.21
C VAL A 128 24.22 25.63 23.34
N LYS A 129 24.71 26.44 24.28
CA LYS A 129 26.17 26.57 24.54
C LYS A 129 26.79 25.24 24.98
N LEU A 130 26.10 24.44 25.78
CA LEU A 130 26.60 23.14 26.20
C LEU A 130 26.61 22.16 25.03
N ALA A 131 25.57 22.11 24.21
CA ALA A 131 25.49 21.24 23.04
C ALA A 131 26.63 21.52 22.04
N ASN A 132 26.99 22.80 21.85
CA ASN A 132 28.13 23.21 21.01
C ASN A 132 29.50 22.69 21.47
N LYS A 133 29.63 22.17 22.70
CA LYS A 133 30.87 21.53 23.15
C LYS A 133 31.04 20.11 22.61
N TYR A 134 29.95 19.49 22.14
CA TYR A 134 29.92 18.12 21.62
C TYR A 134 29.84 18.03 20.10
N THR A 135 29.23 19.05 19.45
CA THR A 135 29.09 19.10 18.00
C THR A 135 29.02 20.54 17.52
N ASN A 136 29.48 20.82 16.29
CA ASN A 136 29.38 22.11 15.64
C ASN A 136 28.02 22.36 14.96
N ASP A 137 27.13 21.37 14.98
CA ASP A 137 25.79 21.44 14.37
C ASP A 137 24.74 21.21 15.48
N VAL A 138 24.18 22.30 15.98
CA VAL A 138 23.14 22.30 16.99
C VAL A 138 21.84 22.81 16.38
N GLU A 139 20.80 22.02 16.52
CA GLU A 139 19.42 22.39 16.25
C GLU A 139 18.71 22.74 17.55
N TRP A 140 17.98 23.84 17.55
CA TRP A 140 17.17 24.23 18.69
C TRP A 140 15.70 24.38 18.27
N SER A 141 14.80 23.73 19.02
CA SER A 141 13.34 23.78 18.82
C SER A 141 12.64 24.59 19.89
N CYS A 142 11.78 25.49 19.46
CA CYS A 142 10.82 26.19 20.31
C CYS A 142 9.53 25.38 20.42
N GLU A 143 9.50 24.37 21.28
CA GLU A 143 8.32 23.51 21.43
C GLU A 143 7.05 24.33 21.63
N ASP A 144 5.98 23.95 20.90
CA ASP A 144 4.68 24.64 20.88
C ASP A 144 4.76 26.08 20.31
N ALA A 145 5.58 26.25 19.26
CA ALA A 145 5.83 27.56 18.64
C ALA A 145 4.55 28.19 18.06
N SER A 146 3.68 27.38 17.45
CA SER A 146 2.43 27.85 16.84
C SER A 146 1.50 28.56 17.84
N ARG A 147 1.59 28.23 19.14
CA ARG A 147 0.78 28.85 20.22
C ARG A 147 1.58 29.77 21.12
N SER A 148 2.83 30.08 20.77
CA SER A 148 3.70 30.98 21.53
C SER A 148 3.37 32.46 21.26
N ASN A 149 3.60 33.32 22.26
CA ASN A 149 3.58 34.78 22.04
C ASN A 149 4.69 35.14 21.04
N ARG A 150 4.40 35.95 20.03
CA ARG A 150 5.31 36.24 18.93
C ARG A 150 6.58 36.95 19.41
N ASP A 151 6.45 37.99 20.24
CA ASP A 151 7.60 38.78 20.72
C ASP A 151 8.54 37.91 21.57
N PHE A 152 7.98 37.11 22.44
CA PHE A 152 8.79 36.19 23.25
C PHE A 152 9.44 35.09 22.39
N LEU A 153 8.74 34.58 21.38
CA LEU A 153 9.28 33.61 20.44
C LEU A 153 10.49 34.18 19.69
N TYR A 154 10.40 35.43 19.21
CA TYR A 154 11.51 36.10 18.51
C TYR A 154 12.72 36.25 19.41
N GLN A 155 12.54 36.66 20.68
CA GLN A 155 13.61 36.75 21.67
C GLN A 155 14.29 35.40 21.92
N CYS A 156 13.49 34.32 22.03
CA CYS A 156 14.00 32.99 22.21
C CYS A 156 14.86 32.53 21.01
N ILE A 157 14.39 32.78 19.79
CA ILE A 157 15.09 32.44 18.53
C ILE A 157 16.40 33.20 18.44
N GLU A 158 16.39 34.53 18.63
CA GLU A 158 17.60 35.37 18.61
C GLU A 158 18.65 34.88 19.61
N LEU A 159 18.22 34.55 20.83
CA LEU A 159 19.09 34.03 21.88
C LEU A 159 19.67 32.66 21.54
N ALA A 160 18.88 31.77 20.95
CA ALA A 160 19.34 30.43 20.53
C ALA A 160 20.43 30.58 19.43
N ILE A 161 20.21 31.42 18.43
CA ILE A 161 21.18 31.72 17.36
C ILE A 161 22.46 32.34 17.94
N ASN A 162 22.34 33.34 18.80
CA ASN A 162 23.47 33.96 19.49
C ASN A 162 24.22 33.01 20.41
N SER A 163 23.57 31.95 20.87
CA SER A 163 24.18 30.89 21.67
C SER A 163 24.86 29.80 20.84
N GLY A 164 24.68 29.84 19.49
CA GLY A 164 25.37 28.97 18.54
C GLY A 164 24.49 27.96 17.82
N ALA A 165 23.15 28.04 17.90
CA ALA A 165 22.27 27.20 17.13
C ALA A 165 22.43 27.49 15.62
N LYS A 166 22.57 26.44 14.79
CA LYS A 166 22.70 26.49 13.33
C LYS A 166 21.39 26.27 12.62
N THR A 167 20.46 25.62 13.28
CA THR A 167 19.09 25.35 12.78
C THR A 167 18.10 25.71 13.89
N ILE A 168 17.08 26.45 13.52
CA ILE A 168 15.94 26.80 14.37
C ILE A 168 14.71 26.08 13.85
N ASN A 169 14.20 25.17 14.65
CA ASN A 169 13.03 24.38 14.30
C ASN A 169 11.77 24.99 14.94
N ILE A 170 10.75 25.18 14.12
CA ILE A 170 9.46 25.80 14.46
C ILE A 170 8.39 24.70 14.43
N PRO A 171 8.05 24.06 15.57
CA PRO A 171 7.09 22.99 15.57
C PRO A 171 5.64 23.47 15.75
N ASP A 172 4.74 22.91 14.94
CA ASP A 172 3.32 22.83 15.23
C ASP A 172 3.05 21.57 16.05
N THR A 173 3.39 21.63 17.32
CA THR A 173 3.50 20.49 18.24
C THR A 173 2.20 19.72 18.44
N VAL A 174 1.06 20.39 18.30
CA VAL A 174 -0.28 19.80 18.51
C VAL A 174 -1.10 19.70 17.22
N GLY A 175 -0.48 19.96 16.06
CA GLY A 175 -1.15 19.88 14.76
C GLY A 175 -2.34 20.83 14.63
N TYR A 176 -2.22 22.02 15.23
CA TYR A 176 -3.31 22.99 15.38
C TYR A 176 -3.36 24.02 14.26
N SER A 177 -2.23 24.30 13.63
CA SER A 177 -2.10 25.37 12.62
C SER A 177 -2.76 24.98 11.30
N ILE A 178 -3.26 25.99 10.60
CA ILE A 178 -3.68 25.87 9.20
C ILE A 178 -2.60 26.46 8.27
N PRO A 179 -2.54 26.07 6.97
CA PRO A 179 -1.38 26.34 6.13
C PRO A 179 -1.00 27.80 6.00
N PHE A 180 -1.94 28.71 5.81
CA PHE A 180 -1.64 30.14 5.66
C PHE A 180 -1.18 30.77 6.97
N GLU A 181 -1.75 30.38 8.11
CA GLU A 181 -1.35 30.84 9.44
C GLU A 181 0.09 30.41 9.76
N PHE A 182 0.42 29.16 9.47
CA PHE A 182 1.77 28.63 9.69
C PHE A 182 2.80 29.27 8.75
N ALA A 183 2.42 29.51 7.49
CA ALA A 183 3.22 30.25 6.53
C ALA A 183 3.50 31.69 6.98
N GLU A 184 2.50 32.36 7.54
CA GLU A 184 2.64 33.71 8.09
C GLU A 184 3.59 33.71 9.30
N LEU A 185 3.48 32.73 10.21
CA LEU A 185 4.45 32.58 11.31
C LEU A 185 5.89 32.50 10.81
N ILE A 186 6.15 31.70 9.75
CA ILE A 186 7.52 31.61 9.19
C ILE A 186 7.98 32.92 8.58
N LYS A 187 7.10 33.64 7.86
CA LYS A 187 7.42 34.99 7.32
C LYS A 187 7.70 35.99 8.42
N ASP A 188 6.88 35.99 9.48
CA ASP A 188 7.05 36.89 10.63
C ASP A 188 8.39 36.66 11.33
N ILE A 189 8.76 35.38 11.57
CA ILE A 189 10.07 35.04 12.14
C ILE A 189 11.19 35.55 11.25
N LYS A 190 11.08 35.39 9.94
CA LYS A 190 12.09 35.83 8.98
C LYS A 190 12.23 37.36 8.95
N ASN A 191 11.14 38.07 9.16
CA ASN A 191 11.12 39.54 9.11
C ASN A 191 11.51 40.21 10.45
N ASN A 192 11.21 39.56 11.60
CA ASN A 192 11.35 40.20 12.91
C ASN A 192 12.53 39.68 13.74
N VAL A 193 13.15 38.54 13.38
CA VAL A 193 14.32 38.00 14.08
C VAL A 193 15.59 38.52 13.40
N SER A 194 16.30 39.42 14.03
CA SER A 194 17.40 40.23 13.43
C SER A 194 18.59 39.40 12.93
N ASN A 195 18.82 38.24 13.50
CA ASN A 195 19.96 37.35 13.18
C ASN A 195 19.57 36.04 12.49
N ILE A 196 18.34 35.95 11.96
CA ILE A 196 17.78 34.69 11.40
C ILE A 196 18.59 34.19 10.20
N ASP A 197 19.17 35.05 9.41
CA ASP A 197 19.98 34.70 8.25
C ASP A 197 21.26 33.90 8.59
N LYS A 198 21.64 33.85 9.87
CA LYS A 198 22.75 33.02 10.36
C LYS A 198 22.35 31.56 10.62
N SER A 199 21.08 31.23 10.50
CA SER A 199 20.52 29.92 10.79
C SER A 199 19.58 29.43 9.70
N ILE A 200 19.36 28.12 9.65
CA ILE A 200 18.36 27.50 8.79
C ILE A 200 17.03 27.43 9.58
N ILE A 201 15.95 27.88 8.95
CA ILE A 201 14.61 27.66 9.49
C ILE A 201 14.19 26.24 9.13
N SER A 202 13.89 25.44 10.14
CA SER A 202 13.30 24.11 10.07
C SER A 202 11.84 24.16 10.53
N VAL A 203 11.03 23.23 10.06
CA VAL A 203 9.65 23.07 10.53
C VAL A 203 9.36 21.61 10.86
N HIS A 204 8.50 21.42 11.86
CA HIS A 204 8.02 20.12 12.32
C HIS A 204 6.50 20.21 12.52
N CYS A 205 5.72 19.42 11.77
CA CYS A 205 4.27 19.53 11.82
C CYS A 205 3.63 18.19 12.18
N HIS A 206 2.81 18.18 13.25
CA HIS A 206 1.93 17.06 13.59
C HIS A 206 0.63 17.10 12.76
N ASN A 207 -0.01 15.95 12.62
CA ASN A 207 -1.07 15.72 11.64
C ASN A 207 -2.48 15.61 12.24
N ASP A 208 -2.71 16.20 13.42
CA ASP A 208 -3.97 16.08 14.16
C ASP A 208 -5.19 16.59 13.36
N LEU A 209 -5.02 17.61 12.54
CA LEU A 209 -6.03 18.10 11.61
C LEU A 209 -5.87 17.57 10.17
N GLY A 210 -4.93 16.66 9.92
CA GLY A 210 -4.64 16.17 8.56
C GLY A 210 -3.90 17.17 7.66
N LEU A 211 -3.22 18.19 8.25
CA LEU A 211 -2.63 19.31 7.51
C LEU A 211 -1.10 19.36 7.59
N ALA A 212 -0.44 18.39 8.21
CA ALA A 212 1.00 18.44 8.46
C ALA A 212 1.83 18.61 7.19
N VAL A 213 1.53 17.86 6.12
CA VAL A 213 2.21 17.99 4.82
C VAL A 213 1.95 19.34 4.19
N SER A 214 0.72 19.83 4.22
CA SER A 214 0.34 21.12 3.68
C SER A 214 1.04 22.27 4.43
N ASN A 215 1.03 22.23 5.76
CA ASN A 215 1.73 23.21 6.61
C ASN A 215 3.22 23.25 6.28
N SER A 216 3.87 22.09 6.12
CA SER A 216 5.29 21.99 5.76
C SER A 216 5.59 22.60 4.38
N ILE A 217 4.77 22.33 3.37
CA ILE A 217 4.93 22.87 2.01
C ILE A 217 4.76 24.41 2.00
N PHE A 218 3.76 24.92 2.72
CA PHE A 218 3.55 26.36 2.84
C PHE A 218 4.68 27.05 3.61
N ALA A 219 5.23 26.38 4.62
CA ALA A 219 6.42 26.86 5.35
C ALA A 219 7.66 26.92 4.45
N ILE A 220 7.90 25.91 3.60
CA ILE A 220 8.98 25.91 2.59
C ILE A 220 8.84 27.12 1.68
N SER A 221 7.65 27.37 1.16
CA SER A 221 7.35 28.52 0.28
C SER A 221 7.55 29.86 0.99
N SER A 222 7.46 29.88 2.33
CA SER A 222 7.63 31.07 3.17
C SER A 222 9.06 31.27 3.68
N GLY A 223 9.98 30.32 3.44
CA GLY A 223 11.39 30.51 3.76
C GLY A 223 12.03 29.38 4.58
N ALA A 224 11.30 28.37 5.01
CA ALA A 224 11.88 27.18 5.62
C ALA A 224 12.78 26.43 4.61
N ARG A 225 13.89 25.87 5.11
CA ARG A 225 14.87 25.14 4.30
C ARG A 225 15.24 23.78 4.88
N GLN A 226 14.57 23.38 5.94
CA GLN A 226 14.57 22.03 6.48
C GLN A 226 13.14 21.64 6.88
N VAL A 227 12.79 20.37 6.69
CA VAL A 227 11.52 19.81 7.14
C VAL A 227 11.79 18.53 7.92
N GLU A 228 11.29 18.48 9.16
CA GLU A 228 11.20 17.26 9.95
C GLU A 228 9.95 16.48 9.52
N CYS A 229 10.13 15.23 9.22
CA CYS A 229 9.07 14.35 8.73
C CYS A 229 9.38 12.89 9.07
N THR A 230 8.45 12.00 8.79
CA THR A 230 8.64 10.57 9.02
C THR A 230 8.20 9.75 7.82
N ILE A 231 8.77 8.57 7.68
CA ILE A 231 8.26 7.58 6.73
C ILE A 231 6.83 7.20 7.13
N ASN A 232 5.91 7.20 6.16
CA ASN A 232 4.48 6.90 6.32
C ASN A 232 3.73 7.89 7.24
N GLY A 233 4.34 8.99 7.64
CA GLY A 233 3.74 9.93 8.57
C GLY A 233 3.63 9.40 10.00
N LEU A 234 4.43 8.42 10.40
CA LEU A 234 4.44 7.88 11.77
C LEU A 234 4.72 8.99 12.80
N GLY A 235 4.16 8.87 14.00
CA GLY A 235 4.39 9.80 15.11
C GLY A 235 3.30 9.78 16.16
N GLU A 236 3.49 10.58 17.18
CA GLU A 236 2.53 10.74 18.26
C GLU A 236 1.14 11.10 17.73
N ARG A 237 0.09 10.61 18.37
CA ARG A 237 -1.34 10.86 18.09
C ARG A 237 -1.72 10.52 16.64
N ALA A 238 -1.92 11.53 15.77
CA ALA A 238 -2.26 11.35 14.36
C ALA A 238 -1.04 11.31 13.43
N GLY A 239 0.18 11.36 14.00
CA GLY A 239 1.44 11.27 13.27
C GLY A 239 2.04 12.61 12.88
N ASN A 240 3.08 12.53 12.07
CA ASN A 240 3.86 13.63 11.52
C ASN A 240 3.54 13.90 10.05
N ALA A 241 4.16 14.89 9.47
CA ALA A 241 4.20 15.08 8.03
C ALA A 241 4.88 13.87 7.35
N SER A 242 4.24 13.30 6.33
CA SER A 242 4.77 12.17 5.58
C SER A 242 5.90 12.60 4.65
N MET A 243 7.08 12.01 4.79
CA MET A 243 8.25 12.31 3.96
C MET A 243 7.95 12.11 2.47
N GLU A 244 7.38 10.97 2.12
CA GLU A 244 7.05 10.61 0.75
C GLU A 244 6.14 11.62 0.06
N GLU A 245 5.18 12.18 0.81
CA GLU A 245 4.22 13.15 0.28
C GLU A 245 4.89 14.51 0.05
N ILE A 246 5.74 14.98 0.98
CA ILE A 246 6.49 16.22 0.83
C ILE A 246 7.44 16.11 -0.36
N VAL A 247 8.25 15.07 -0.41
CA VAL A 247 9.28 14.90 -1.44
C VAL A 247 8.66 14.80 -2.82
N MET A 248 7.58 14.02 -2.96
CA MET A 248 6.91 13.86 -4.24
C MET A 248 6.10 15.09 -4.65
N ALA A 249 5.54 15.85 -3.72
CA ALA A 249 4.91 17.14 -4.01
C ALA A 249 5.94 18.13 -4.60
N LEU A 250 7.11 18.28 -3.98
CA LEU A 250 8.19 19.15 -4.48
C LEU A 250 8.69 18.69 -5.86
N LYS A 251 8.83 17.39 -6.07
CA LYS A 251 9.30 16.82 -7.35
C LYS A 251 8.27 16.98 -8.46
N THR A 252 7.00 16.66 -8.18
CA THR A 252 5.91 16.66 -9.17
C THR A 252 5.48 18.06 -9.54
N ARG A 253 5.47 18.99 -8.56
CA ARG A 253 5.06 20.39 -8.76
C ARG A 253 6.24 21.35 -8.76
N ASN A 254 7.36 20.93 -9.36
CA ASN A 254 8.56 21.77 -9.49
C ASN A 254 8.29 23.05 -10.31
N ASP A 255 7.20 23.08 -11.09
CA ASP A 255 6.66 24.24 -11.79
C ASP A 255 6.27 25.39 -10.84
N LEU A 256 5.66 25.07 -9.69
CA LEU A 256 5.25 26.02 -8.65
C LEU A 256 6.18 26.04 -7.44
N LEU A 257 6.81 24.91 -7.17
CA LEU A 257 7.68 24.69 -6.02
C LEU A 257 9.10 24.39 -6.52
N PRO A 258 9.88 25.40 -6.93
CA PRO A 258 11.20 25.22 -7.55
C PRO A 258 12.26 24.81 -6.52
N PHE A 259 11.94 23.81 -5.70
CA PHE A 259 12.80 23.26 -4.65
C PHE A 259 13.24 21.86 -4.99
N SER A 260 14.38 21.45 -4.44
CA SER A 260 14.93 20.11 -4.62
C SER A 260 15.34 19.51 -3.29
N THR A 261 15.34 18.19 -3.23
CA THR A 261 15.83 17.39 -2.09
C THR A 261 16.92 16.43 -2.56
N GLY A 262 17.66 15.85 -1.62
CA GLY A 262 18.64 14.79 -1.88
C GLY A 262 18.04 13.39 -1.99
N ILE A 263 16.73 13.24 -1.88
CA ILE A 263 16.07 11.93 -1.78
C ILE A 263 16.07 11.19 -3.12
N GLU A 264 16.58 9.95 -3.11
CA GLU A 264 16.40 8.98 -4.18
C GLU A 264 14.98 8.41 -4.11
N THR A 265 14.08 9.00 -4.89
CA THR A 265 12.64 8.72 -4.80
C THR A 265 12.28 7.29 -5.16
N LYS A 266 13.08 6.58 -5.96
CA LYS A 266 12.87 5.16 -6.28
C LYS A 266 13.01 4.24 -5.06
N MET A 267 13.56 4.74 -3.96
CA MET A 267 13.66 4.00 -2.70
C MET A 267 12.41 4.15 -1.80
N ILE A 268 11.52 5.11 -2.10
CA ILE A 268 10.37 5.46 -1.25
C ILE A 268 9.51 4.24 -0.91
N THR A 269 8.99 3.55 -1.91
CA THR A 269 8.09 2.40 -1.67
C THR A 269 8.77 1.27 -0.90
N LYS A 270 10.05 1.01 -1.18
CA LYS A 270 10.82 -0.01 -0.47
C LYS A 270 11.01 0.36 1.00
N THR A 271 11.35 1.61 1.29
CA THR A 271 11.57 2.10 2.66
C THR A 271 10.25 2.17 3.43
N SER A 272 9.15 2.62 2.80
CA SER A 272 7.81 2.60 3.38
C SER A 272 7.40 1.19 3.82
N LYS A 273 7.59 0.19 2.95
CA LYS A 273 7.30 -1.22 3.27
C LYS A 273 8.18 -1.77 4.38
N LEU A 274 9.46 -1.39 4.41
CA LEU A 274 10.38 -1.79 5.47
C LEU A 274 9.91 -1.29 6.84
N VAL A 275 9.58 0.00 6.94
CA VAL A 275 9.10 0.63 8.17
C VAL A 275 7.77 0.02 8.59
N SER A 276 6.81 -0.12 7.68
CA SER A 276 5.52 -0.76 7.96
C SER A 276 5.67 -2.18 8.50
N LYS A 277 6.55 -2.99 7.88
CA LYS A 277 6.83 -4.37 8.33
C LYS A 277 7.45 -4.42 9.73
N ILE A 278 8.36 -3.51 10.03
CA ILE A 278 9.07 -3.47 11.32
C ILE A 278 8.15 -2.99 12.44
N THR A 279 7.40 -1.91 12.20
CA THR A 279 6.53 -1.31 13.22
C THR A 279 5.20 -2.02 13.38
N GLY A 280 4.78 -2.82 12.40
CA GLY A 280 3.44 -3.41 12.36
C GLY A 280 2.33 -2.44 11.97
N PHE A 281 2.66 -1.18 11.68
CA PHE A 281 1.70 -0.18 11.20
C PHE A 281 1.49 -0.36 9.70
N GLU A 282 0.35 -0.94 9.34
CA GLU A 282 0.00 -1.11 7.93
C GLU A 282 -0.28 0.23 7.25
N VAL A 283 0.25 0.38 6.04
CA VAL A 283 -0.03 1.53 5.20
C VAL A 283 -1.45 1.41 4.65
N GLN A 284 -2.28 2.42 4.87
CA GLN A 284 -3.65 2.44 4.32
C GLN A 284 -3.61 2.27 2.80
N PRO A 285 -4.48 1.43 2.20
CA PRO A 285 -4.47 1.19 0.75
C PRO A 285 -4.57 2.45 -0.10
N ASN A 286 -5.31 3.45 0.36
CA ASN A 286 -5.50 4.74 -0.31
C ASN A 286 -4.52 5.84 0.13
N LYS A 287 -3.48 5.51 0.92
CA LYS A 287 -2.47 6.52 1.29
C LYS A 287 -1.77 7.03 0.05
N ALA A 288 -1.58 8.34 -0.01
CA ALA A 288 -0.87 8.98 -1.11
C ALA A 288 0.54 8.38 -1.27
N ILE A 289 1.02 8.27 -2.49
CA ILE A 289 2.35 7.83 -2.93
C ILE A 289 2.63 6.33 -2.68
N VAL A 290 2.42 5.81 -1.47
CA VAL A 290 2.89 4.48 -1.04
C VAL A 290 1.77 3.47 -0.81
N GLY A 291 0.52 3.90 -0.79
CA GLY A 291 -0.63 3.02 -0.64
C GLY A 291 -0.78 2.04 -1.80
N ALA A 292 -1.34 0.87 -1.54
CA ALA A 292 -1.50 -0.18 -2.56
C ALA A 292 -2.35 0.26 -3.76
N ASN A 293 -3.25 1.22 -3.55
CA ASN A 293 -4.14 1.78 -4.58
C ASN A 293 -3.58 3.06 -5.24
N ALA A 294 -2.44 3.59 -4.78
CA ALA A 294 -1.90 4.85 -5.31
C ALA A 294 -1.61 4.78 -6.82
N PHE A 295 -1.33 3.58 -7.35
CA PHE A 295 -1.10 3.28 -8.77
C PHE A 295 -1.98 2.11 -9.22
N ALA A 296 -3.25 2.08 -8.80
CA ALA A 296 -4.20 1.04 -9.19
C ALA A 296 -5.50 1.68 -9.68
N HIS A 297 -6.01 1.18 -10.83
CA HIS A 297 -7.24 1.66 -11.43
C HIS A 297 -8.21 0.49 -11.67
N GLU A 298 -9.43 0.60 -11.13
CA GLU A 298 -10.52 -0.36 -11.35
C GLU A 298 -11.63 0.23 -12.21
N SER A 299 -11.92 1.53 -12.07
CA SER A 299 -12.97 2.22 -12.83
C SER A 299 -12.71 2.13 -14.34
N GLY A 300 -13.72 1.69 -15.10
CA GLY A 300 -13.63 1.54 -16.56
C GLY A 300 -13.26 2.84 -17.29
N ILE A 301 -13.73 4.00 -16.82
CA ILE A 301 -13.39 5.32 -17.38
C ILE A 301 -11.90 5.61 -17.15
N HIS A 302 -11.39 5.36 -15.95
CA HIS A 302 -9.97 5.55 -15.63
C HIS A 302 -9.09 4.59 -16.41
N GLN A 303 -9.46 3.30 -16.47
CA GLN A 303 -8.72 2.29 -17.23
C GLN A 303 -8.65 2.63 -18.73
N ASP A 304 -9.76 3.08 -19.33
CA ASP A 304 -9.78 3.49 -20.73
C ASP A 304 -8.89 4.72 -20.97
N GLY A 305 -8.90 5.70 -20.07
CA GLY A 305 -8.01 6.85 -20.11
C GLY A 305 -6.54 6.44 -20.02
N MET A 306 -6.18 5.61 -19.04
CA MET A 306 -4.82 5.10 -18.84
C MET A 306 -4.30 4.33 -20.06
N LEU A 307 -5.12 3.47 -20.67
CA LEU A 307 -4.75 2.71 -21.88
C LEU A 307 -4.50 3.60 -23.09
N LYS A 308 -5.14 4.77 -23.15
CA LYS A 308 -4.91 5.77 -24.20
C LYS A 308 -3.66 6.60 -23.94
N HIS A 309 -3.51 7.09 -22.72
CA HIS A 309 -2.35 7.86 -22.30
C HIS A 309 -2.28 7.93 -20.75
N SER A 310 -1.16 7.51 -20.16
CA SER A 310 -1.01 7.43 -18.69
C SER A 310 -1.26 8.77 -17.97
N ASN A 311 -0.81 9.89 -18.53
CA ASN A 311 -1.00 11.22 -17.93
C ASN A 311 -2.47 11.67 -17.82
N THR A 312 -3.44 10.90 -18.34
CA THR A 312 -4.87 11.23 -18.16
C THR A 312 -5.28 11.11 -16.69
N TYR A 313 -4.66 10.20 -15.92
CA TYR A 313 -4.98 9.94 -14.53
C TYR A 313 -3.76 9.76 -13.62
N GLU A 314 -2.54 9.81 -14.13
CA GLU A 314 -1.31 9.75 -13.34
C GLU A 314 -0.52 11.05 -13.45
N ILE A 315 -0.19 11.64 -12.30
CA ILE A 315 0.65 12.85 -12.19
C ILE A 315 2.13 12.51 -11.99
N MET A 316 2.43 11.24 -11.73
CA MET A 316 3.76 10.67 -11.57
C MET A 316 3.75 9.21 -12.00
N THR A 317 4.90 8.69 -12.43
CA THR A 317 5.01 7.29 -12.87
C THR A 317 5.30 6.36 -11.68
N PRO A 318 4.86 5.09 -11.72
CA PRO A 318 5.20 4.09 -10.70
C PRO A 318 6.72 3.98 -10.47
N ASP A 319 7.52 3.98 -11.54
CA ASP A 319 8.99 3.92 -11.47
C ASP A 319 9.59 5.08 -10.66
N SER A 320 8.95 6.25 -10.69
CA SER A 320 9.43 7.43 -9.95
C SER A 320 9.46 7.24 -8.44
N VAL A 321 8.71 6.27 -7.92
CA VAL A 321 8.64 5.90 -6.48
C VAL A 321 9.10 4.48 -6.19
N GLY A 322 9.66 3.77 -7.20
CA GLY A 322 10.22 2.43 -7.08
C GLY A 322 9.23 1.29 -7.24
N LEU A 323 8.11 1.53 -7.92
CA LEU A 323 7.19 0.50 -8.38
C LEU A 323 7.46 0.16 -9.84
N LYS A 324 7.17 -1.08 -10.25
CA LYS A 324 7.46 -1.52 -11.63
C LYS A 324 6.43 -1.03 -12.64
N GLU A 325 5.15 -1.04 -12.27
CA GLU A 325 4.03 -0.80 -13.17
C GLU A 325 2.77 -0.35 -12.44
N THR A 326 1.86 0.27 -13.17
CA THR A 326 0.49 0.56 -12.74
C THR A 326 -0.34 -0.72 -12.79
N LYS A 327 -1.19 -0.94 -11.80
CA LYS A 327 -2.07 -2.11 -11.75
C LYS A 327 -3.46 -1.75 -12.30
N LEU A 328 -3.84 -2.39 -13.39
CA LEU A 328 -5.23 -2.40 -13.85
C LEU A 328 -5.96 -3.57 -13.17
N VAL A 329 -6.66 -3.25 -12.10
CA VAL A 329 -7.42 -4.24 -11.32
C VAL A 329 -8.75 -4.48 -12.02
N LEU A 330 -9.05 -5.74 -12.37
CA LEU A 330 -10.35 -6.10 -12.92
C LEU A 330 -11.35 -6.39 -11.79
N GLY A 331 -12.48 -5.71 -11.84
CA GLY A 331 -13.54 -5.83 -10.87
C GLY A 331 -14.89 -5.36 -11.40
N LYS A 332 -15.84 -5.17 -10.50
CA LYS A 332 -17.22 -4.79 -10.81
C LYS A 332 -17.32 -3.54 -11.71
N HIS A 333 -16.42 -2.57 -11.53
CA HIS A 333 -16.45 -1.29 -12.23
C HIS A 333 -15.63 -1.28 -13.53
N SER A 334 -14.91 -2.37 -13.84
CA SER A 334 -14.07 -2.46 -15.04
C SER A 334 -14.88 -2.43 -16.32
N GLY A 335 -14.34 -1.70 -17.30
CA GLY A 335 -14.91 -1.60 -18.65
C GLY A 335 -14.48 -2.76 -19.56
N LYS A 336 -15.25 -2.97 -20.63
CA LYS A 336 -14.99 -4.03 -21.62
C LYS A 336 -13.63 -3.88 -22.30
N HIS A 337 -13.15 -2.64 -22.52
CA HIS A 337 -11.85 -2.38 -23.14
C HIS A 337 -10.70 -2.96 -22.27
N ALA A 338 -10.66 -2.62 -20.98
CA ALA A 338 -9.65 -3.14 -20.06
C ALA A 338 -9.72 -4.67 -19.94
N PHE A 339 -10.92 -5.23 -19.88
CA PHE A 339 -11.13 -6.68 -19.89
C PHE A 339 -10.57 -7.34 -21.15
N THR A 340 -10.80 -6.74 -22.33
CA THR A 340 -10.27 -7.23 -23.61
C THR A 340 -8.74 -7.18 -23.66
N VAL A 341 -8.13 -6.10 -23.17
CA VAL A 341 -6.67 -5.97 -23.08
C VAL A 341 -6.10 -7.07 -22.17
N LYS A 342 -6.73 -7.30 -21.01
CA LYS A 342 -6.30 -8.36 -20.09
C LYS A 342 -6.38 -9.76 -20.71
N LEU A 343 -7.42 -10.05 -21.50
CA LEU A 343 -7.50 -11.30 -22.24
C LEU A 343 -6.36 -11.45 -23.25
N GLN A 344 -5.97 -10.37 -23.92
CA GLN A 344 -4.84 -10.37 -24.86
C GLN A 344 -3.50 -10.60 -24.14
N GLU A 345 -3.29 -9.97 -22.97
CA GLU A 345 -2.12 -10.21 -22.12
C GLU A 345 -2.02 -11.68 -21.67
N LEU A 346 -3.16 -12.30 -21.36
CA LEU A 346 -3.26 -13.72 -21.04
C LEU A 346 -3.10 -14.63 -22.28
N GLY A 347 -2.94 -14.03 -23.48
CA GLY A 347 -2.67 -14.71 -24.74
C GLY A 347 -3.92 -15.23 -25.46
N TYR A 348 -5.13 -14.76 -25.10
CA TYR A 348 -6.37 -15.11 -25.77
C TYR A 348 -6.67 -14.16 -26.93
N LYS A 349 -6.96 -14.74 -28.12
CA LYS A 349 -7.49 -14.01 -29.27
C LYS A 349 -8.97 -14.42 -29.43
N ILE A 350 -9.89 -13.52 -29.11
CA ILE A 350 -11.32 -13.81 -29.03
C ILE A 350 -12.06 -12.85 -29.95
N ASN A 351 -13.02 -13.35 -30.74
CA ASN A 351 -13.85 -12.50 -31.61
C ASN A 351 -14.82 -11.63 -30.76
N LYS A 352 -15.28 -10.53 -31.35
CA LYS A 352 -16.10 -9.50 -30.67
C LYS A 352 -17.38 -10.08 -30.03
N LYS A 353 -18.03 -11.04 -30.69
CA LYS A 353 -19.29 -11.66 -30.22
C LYS A 353 -19.07 -12.50 -28.97
N ASN A 354 -17.96 -13.23 -28.92
CA ASN A 354 -17.62 -14.07 -27.77
C ASN A 354 -17.08 -13.23 -26.59
N ILE A 355 -16.35 -12.13 -26.87
CA ILE A 355 -15.94 -11.18 -25.84
C ILE A 355 -17.16 -10.62 -25.11
N ASP A 356 -18.25 -10.27 -25.81
CA ASP A 356 -19.46 -9.74 -25.20
C ASP A 356 -20.08 -10.72 -24.20
N LYS A 357 -20.12 -12.00 -24.54
CA LYS A 357 -20.65 -13.06 -23.67
C LYS A 357 -19.75 -13.26 -22.44
N ILE A 358 -18.44 -13.42 -22.65
CA ILE A 358 -17.48 -13.64 -21.55
C ILE A 358 -17.48 -12.42 -20.61
N PHE A 359 -17.58 -11.21 -21.17
CA PHE A 359 -17.64 -9.99 -20.37
C PHE A 359 -18.92 -9.91 -19.53
N ASN A 360 -20.07 -10.35 -20.05
CA ASN A 360 -21.30 -10.42 -19.25
C ASN A 360 -21.15 -11.43 -18.08
N SER A 361 -20.61 -12.63 -18.36
CA SER A 361 -20.32 -13.61 -17.30
C SER A 361 -19.29 -13.09 -16.28
N PHE A 362 -18.28 -12.32 -16.74
CA PHE A 362 -17.34 -11.64 -15.87
C PHE A 362 -18.05 -10.62 -14.94
N LYS A 363 -18.99 -9.84 -15.45
CA LYS A 363 -19.76 -8.86 -14.65
C LYS A 363 -20.61 -9.57 -13.59
N GLU A 364 -21.28 -10.67 -13.95
CA GLU A 364 -22.04 -11.48 -13.00
C GLU A 364 -21.16 -12.08 -11.90
N LEU A 365 -19.95 -12.55 -12.26
CA LEU A 365 -18.99 -13.05 -11.29
C LEU A 365 -18.49 -11.94 -10.37
N ALA A 366 -18.18 -10.75 -10.93
CA ALA A 366 -17.72 -9.59 -10.18
C ALA A 366 -18.76 -9.02 -9.20
N ASP A 367 -20.07 -9.23 -9.47
CA ASP A 367 -21.14 -8.88 -8.53
C ASP A 367 -21.22 -9.82 -7.32
N ARG A 368 -20.69 -11.04 -7.45
CA ARG A 368 -20.73 -12.08 -6.40
C ARG A 368 -19.40 -12.29 -5.67
N LYS A 369 -18.29 -11.91 -6.28
CA LYS A 369 -16.93 -12.12 -5.76
C LYS A 369 -16.17 -10.79 -5.71
N LYS A 370 -15.73 -10.40 -4.52
CA LYS A 370 -15.05 -9.11 -4.29
C LYS A 370 -13.69 -9.04 -4.98
N ASP A 371 -12.87 -10.06 -4.80
CA ASP A 371 -11.52 -10.13 -5.35
C ASP A 371 -11.47 -11.12 -6.51
N LEU A 372 -11.20 -10.63 -7.72
CA LEU A 372 -11.09 -11.43 -8.94
C LEU A 372 -9.63 -11.66 -9.27
N TYR A 373 -9.28 -12.91 -9.56
CA TYR A 373 -7.93 -13.33 -9.93
C TYR A 373 -7.86 -13.69 -11.42
N GLU A 374 -6.66 -13.80 -11.96
CA GLU A 374 -6.46 -14.20 -13.36
C GLU A 374 -7.05 -15.57 -13.65
N GLU A 375 -7.00 -16.49 -12.69
CA GLU A 375 -7.59 -17.83 -12.80
C GLU A 375 -9.10 -17.80 -12.99
N ASP A 376 -9.79 -16.83 -12.38
CA ASP A 376 -11.24 -16.64 -12.56
C ASP A 376 -11.56 -16.23 -14.01
N ILE A 377 -10.74 -15.35 -14.58
CA ILE A 377 -10.90 -14.89 -15.97
C ILE A 377 -10.62 -16.04 -16.94
N VAL A 378 -9.54 -16.77 -16.69
CA VAL A 378 -9.19 -17.96 -17.49
C VAL A 378 -10.34 -18.98 -17.48
N ALA A 379 -10.92 -19.24 -16.30
CA ALA A 379 -12.05 -20.16 -16.17
C ALA A 379 -13.28 -19.72 -16.99
N LEU A 380 -13.60 -18.40 -16.98
CA LEU A 380 -14.71 -17.86 -17.80
C LEU A 380 -14.46 -18.04 -19.30
N VAL A 381 -13.21 -17.84 -19.74
CA VAL A 381 -12.84 -18.04 -21.16
C VAL A 381 -12.92 -19.52 -21.53
N GLU A 382 -12.38 -20.41 -20.69
CA GLU A 382 -12.42 -21.85 -20.91
C GLU A 382 -13.88 -22.37 -20.96
N ASP A 383 -14.76 -21.88 -20.10
CA ASP A 383 -16.18 -22.25 -20.11
C ASP A 383 -16.89 -21.81 -21.41
N GLU A 384 -16.58 -20.64 -21.96
CA GLU A 384 -17.18 -20.21 -23.25
C GLU A 384 -16.57 -20.97 -24.42
N ILE A 385 -15.27 -21.31 -24.41
CA ILE A 385 -14.63 -22.17 -25.42
C ILE A 385 -15.35 -23.52 -25.48
N ILE A 386 -15.65 -24.11 -24.33
CA ILE A 386 -16.38 -25.39 -24.24
C ILE A 386 -17.79 -25.25 -24.77
N ARG A 387 -18.48 -24.15 -24.42
CA ARG A 387 -19.85 -23.87 -24.88
C ARG A 387 -19.95 -23.74 -26.39
N VAL A 388 -18.92 -23.17 -27.03
CA VAL A 388 -18.87 -23.02 -28.50
C VAL A 388 -18.50 -24.34 -29.18
N ASN A 389 -17.64 -25.17 -28.57
CA ASN A 389 -17.12 -26.43 -29.11
C ASN A 389 -17.68 -27.64 -28.37
N ASN A 390 -18.98 -27.71 -28.14
CA ASN A 390 -19.63 -28.80 -27.42
C ASN A 390 -19.64 -30.05 -28.27
N HIS A 391 -18.60 -30.90 -28.13
CA HIS A 391 -18.52 -32.19 -28.83
C HIS A 391 -19.57 -33.20 -28.34
N ILE A 392 -19.92 -33.10 -27.03
CA ILE A 392 -20.88 -34.00 -26.38
C ILE A 392 -22.05 -33.16 -25.85
N LYS A 393 -23.25 -33.36 -26.40
CA LYS A 393 -24.47 -32.65 -25.98
C LYS A 393 -25.46 -33.61 -25.34
N PHE A 394 -26.07 -33.19 -24.26
CA PHE A 394 -27.18 -33.88 -23.62
C PHE A 394 -28.44 -33.76 -24.49
N ILE A 395 -29.16 -34.85 -24.73
CA ILE A 395 -30.44 -34.85 -25.45
C ILE A 395 -31.57 -35.24 -24.50
N SER A 396 -31.55 -36.47 -23.96
CA SER A 396 -32.61 -36.95 -23.07
C SER A 396 -32.08 -37.94 -22.04
N LEU A 397 -32.77 -38.00 -20.90
CA LEU A 397 -32.50 -38.94 -19.81
C LEU A 397 -33.82 -39.49 -19.29
N ASP A 398 -33.91 -40.82 -19.18
CA ASP A 398 -35.02 -41.52 -18.54
C ASP A 398 -34.44 -42.42 -17.45
N VAL A 399 -34.95 -42.31 -16.22
CA VAL A 399 -34.40 -43.04 -15.06
C VAL A 399 -35.50 -43.75 -14.33
N HIS A 400 -35.37 -45.08 -14.27
CA HIS A 400 -36.23 -45.94 -13.47
C HIS A 400 -35.56 -46.24 -12.13
N CYS A 401 -36.09 -45.63 -11.06
CA CYS A 401 -35.53 -45.78 -9.72
C CYS A 401 -36.63 -46.05 -8.68
N GLY A 402 -36.27 -46.79 -7.65
CA GLY A 402 -37.16 -47.13 -6.53
C GLY A 402 -36.36 -47.65 -5.33
N SER A 403 -37.02 -47.82 -4.20
CA SER A 403 -36.41 -48.32 -2.96
C SER A 403 -36.03 -49.81 -3.01
N THR A 404 -36.61 -50.55 -3.95
CA THR A 404 -36.36 -51.98 -4.17
C THR A 404 -36.10 -52.23 -5.65
N GLY A 405 -35.06 -53.00 -5.98
CA GLY A 405 -34.72 -53.37 -7.35
C GLY A 405 -33.50 -52.63 -7.91
N ILE A 406 -33.17 -52.99 -9.15
CA ILE A 406 -32.00 -52.44 -9.85
C ILE A 406 -32.35 -51.06 -10.40
N GLN A 407 -31.51 -50.06 -10.12
CA GLN A 407 -31.63 -48.71 -10.68
C GLN A 407 -31.16 -48.75 -12.14
N ASN A 408 -31.97 -48.24 -13.06
CA ASN A 408 -31.67 -48.23 -14.49
C ASN A 408 -31.81 -46.83 -15.07
N ALA A 409 -30.87 -46.41 -15.90
CA ALA A 409 -30.93 -45.19 -16.67
C ALA A 409 -30.85 -45.49 -18.19
N ILE A 410 -31.58 -44.70 -18.96
CA ILE A 410 -31.52 -44.68 -20.42
C ILE A 410 -31.09 -43.26 -20.79
N LEU A 411 -29.92 -43.12 -21.41
CA LEU A 411 -29.34 -41.83 -21.77
C LEU A 411 -29.17 -41.72 -23.28
N GLU A 412 -29.53 -40.55 -23.80
CA GLU A 412 -29.34 -40.18 -25.19
C GLU A 412 -28.50 -38.89 -25.25
N ILE A 413 -27.39 -38.95 -25.99
CA ILE A 413 -26.45 -37.82 -26.19
C ILE A 413 -26.07 -37.71 -27.65
N GLU A 414 -25.70 -36.50 -28.07
CA GLU A 414 -25.05 -36.22 -29.36
C GLU A 414 -23.53 -36.19 -29.15
N ILE A 415 -22.78 -36.94 -29.93
CA ILE A 415 -21.30 -36.88 -29.97
C ILE A 415 -20.90 -36.57 -31.40
N ASP A 416 -20.23 -35.43 -31.60
CA ASP A 416 -19.76 -34.93 -32.92
C ASP A 416 -20.86 -34.96 -34.00
N GLY A 417 -22.09 -34.59 -33.62
CA GLY A 417 -23.25 -34.55 -34.52
C GLY A 417 -24.01 -35.88 -34.66
N TYR A 418 -23.53 -36.99 -34.06
CA TYR A 418 -24.18 -38.27 -34.10
C TYR A 418 -24.91 -38.59 -32.79
N ILE A 419 -26.19 -38.89 -32.88
CA ILE A 419 -27.00 -39.28 -31.73
C ILE A 419 -26.67 -40.71 -31.32
N LYS A 420 -26.36 -40.93 -30.04
CA LYS A 420 -26.09 -42.22 -29.43
C LYS A 420 -26.97 -42.45 -28.20
N LYS A 421 -27.51 -43.65 -28.06
CA LYS A 421 -28.38 -44.03 -26.96
C LYS A 421 -27.88 -45.31 -26.30
N THR A 422 -27.95 -45.36 -24.97
CA THR A 422 -27.61 -46.57 -24.22
C THR A 422 -28.44 -46.69 -22.95
N SER A 423 -28.46 -47.88 -22.37
CA SER A 423 -28.98 -48.09 -21.01
C SER A 423 -27.91 -48.71 -20.13
N SER A 424 -27.95 -48.39 -18.83
CA SER A 424 -27.06 -48.98 -17.84
C SER A 424 -27.73 -49.06 -16.46
N ASN A 425 -27.33 -50.07 -15.70
CA ASN A 425 -27.73 -50.21 -14.31
C ASN A 425 -26.67 -49.54 -13.39
N GLY A 426 -27.08 -49.16 -12.18
CA GLY A 426 -26.21 -48.63 -11.15
C GLY A 426 -26.66 -49.01 -9.74
N GLN A 427 -25.80 -48.76 -8.75
CA GLN A 427 -26.14 -48.95 -7.34
C GLN A 427 -27.09 -47.86 -6.81
N GLY A 428 -27.20 -46.77 -7.53
CA GLY A 428 -28.13 -45.68 -7.32
C GLY A 428 -28.44 -44.96 -8.64
N PRO A 429 -29.46 -44.07 -8.68
CA PRO A 429 -29.88 -43.41 -9.91
C PRO A 429 -28.76 -42.56 -10.55
N VAL A 430 -27.96 -41.86 -9.77
CA VAL A 430 -26.81 -41.06 -10.27
C VAL A 430 -25.74 -41.99 -10.86
N ASP A 431 -25.45 -43.12 -10.19
CA ASP A 431 -24.49 -44.11 -10.65
C ASP A 431 -24.92 -44.73 -11.98
N ALA A 432 -26.20 -45.05 -12.13
CA ALA A 432 -26.76 -45.55 -13.39
C ALA A 432 -26.59 -44.56 -14.54
N VAL A 433 -26.80 -43.25 -14.27
CA VAL A 433 -26.59 -42.16 -15.24
C VAL A 433 -25.13 -42.05 -15.64
N PHE A 434 -24.21 -42.06 -14.68
CA PHE A 434 -22.77 -41.94 -14.95
C PHE A 434 -22.23 -43.16 -15.67
N ASN A 435 -22.75 -44.36 -15.36
CA ASN A 435 -22.44 -45.60 -16.09
C ASN A 435 -22.89 -45.52 -17.55
N CYS A 436 -24.06 -44.94 -17.84
CA CYS A 436 -24.48 -44.66 -19.21
C CYS A 436 -23.51 -43.74 -19.94
N ILE A 437 -23.09 -42.64 -19.30
CA ILE A 437 -22.15 -41.67 -19.88
C ILE A 437 -20.82 -42.37 -20.18
N ASN A 438 -20.24 -43.09 -19.23
CA ASN A 438 -18.96 -43.80 -19.40
C ASN A 438 -19.00 -44.86 -20.49
N LYS A 439 -20.17 -45.48 -20.70
CA LYS A 439 -20.39 -46.47 -21.76
C LYS A 439 -20.44 -45.82 -23.14
N LEU A 440 -21.04 -44.62 -23.27
CA LEU A 440 -21.13 -43.87 -24.53
C LEU A 440 -19.87 -43.13 -24.84
N VAL A 441 -19.19 -42.62 -23.80
CA VAL A 441 -17.95 -41.82 -23.87
C VAL A 441 -16.88 -42.52 -23.02
N PRO A 442 -16.20 -43.55 -23.54
CA PRO A 442 -15.14 -44.21 -22.81
C PRO A 442 -14.02 -43.25 -22.42
N ASN A 443 -13.69 -43.18 -21.15
CA ASN A 443 -12.69 -42.30 -20.60
C ASN A 443 -11.92 -42.96 -19.45
N LYS A 444 -10.79 -42.40 -19.03
CA LYS A 444 -9.98 -42.87 -17.89
C LYS A 444 -10.13 -41.98 -16.65
N ALA A 445 -11.04 -40.99 -16.70
CA ALA A 445 -11.23 -40.05 -15.63
C ALA A 445 -11.86 -40.68 -14.39
N LYS A 446 -11.41 -40.26 -13.22
CA LYS A 446 -11.98 -40.69 -11.92
C LYS A 446 -12.79 -39.53 -11.36
N LEU A 447 -14.00 -39.85 -10.87
CA LEU A 447 -14.82 -38.88 -10.14
C LEU A 447 -14.20 -38.60 -8.77
N SER A 448 -13.76 -37.35 -8.52
CA SER A 448 -13.17 -36.95 -7.24
C SER A 448 -14.10 -36.06 -6.40
N LEU A 449 -15.09 -35.41 -7.02
CA LEU A 449 -16.13 -34.65 -6.31
C LEU A 449 -17.47 -34.76 -7.04
N TYR A 450 -18.52 -34.95 -6.27
CA TYR A 450 -19.90 -34.81 -6.67
C TYR A 450 -20.64 -34.00 -5.61
N GLN A 451 -21.18 -32.84 -5.97
CA GLN A 451 -21.82 -31.91 -5.05
C GLN A 451 -23.11 -31.37 -5.68
N VAL A 452 -24.18 -31.34 -4.90
CA VAL A 452 -25.49 -30.81 -5.29
C VAL A 452 -25.84 -29.64 -4.41
N ASN A 453 -26.15 -28.48 -5.00
CA ASN A 453 -26.60 -27.29 -4.31
C ASN A 453 -27.96 -26.83 -4.87
N ALA A 454 -28.85 -26.38 -4.00
CA ALA A 454 -30.09 -25.71 -4.43
C ALA A 454 -29.78 -24.24 -4.76
N ILE A 455 -30.18 -23.78 -5.96
CA ILE A 455 -30.02 -22.37 -6.37
C ILE A 455 -31.22 -21.54 -5.92
N THR A 456 -32.43 -22.12 -5.95
CA THR A 456 -33.68 -21.46 -5.57
C THR A 456 -34.33 -22.14 -4.36
N LYS A 457 -35.30 -21.48 -3.71
CA LYS A 457 -36.04 -22.04 -2.58
C LYS A 457 -37.38 -22.60 -3.07
N GLY A 458 -37.86 -23.68 -2.48
CA GLY A 458 -39.17 -24.28 -2.78
C GLY A 458 -39.06 -25.72 -3.26
N THR A 459 -40.19 -26.34 -3.52
CA THR A 459 -40.30 -27.74 -4.03
C THR A 459 -39.92 -27.88 -5.50
N ASP A 460 -39.86 -26.75 -6.23
CA ASP A 460 -39.45 -26.56 -7.62
C ASP A 460 -38.04 -25.94 -7.72
N ALA A 461 -37.23 -26.09 -6.67
CA ALA A 461 -35.89 -25.50 -6.61
C ALA A 461 -35.01 -26.08 -7.71
N GLN A 462 -34.37 -25.19 -8.48
CA GLN A 462 -33.37 -25.58 -9.46
C GLN A 462 -32.10 -26.06 -8.72
N ALA A 463 -31.63 -27.26 -9.10
CA ALA A 463 -30.39 -27.83 -8.59
C ALA A 463 -29.20 -27.46 -9.48
N GLU A 464 -28.11 -26.97 -8.85
CA GLU A 464 -26.79 -26.90 -9.48
C GLU A 464 -25.96 -28.10 -9.00
N VAL A 465 -25.46 -28.86 -9.94
CA VAL A 465 -24.56 -29.97 -9.68
C VAL A 465 -23.16 -29.61 -10.14
N THR A 466 -22.19 -29.86 -9.27
CA THR A 466 -20.76 -29.75 -9.57
C THR A 466 -20.13 -31.15 -9.59
N VAL A 467 -19.49 -31.49 -10.70
CA VAL A 467 -18.72 -32.71 -10.89
C VAL A 467 -17.27 -32.37 -11.11
N LYS A 468 -16.36 -33.04 -10.38
CA LYS A 468 -14.91 -32.94 -10.61
C LYS A 468 -14.39 -34.29 -11.06
N LEU A 469 -13.81 -34.31 -12.26
CA LEU A 469 -13.13 -35.48 -12.82
C LEU A 469 -11.61 -35.28 -12.77
N GLU A 470 -10.86 -36.32 -12.52
CA GLU A 470 -9.40 -36.33 -12.51
C GLU A 470 -8.86 -37.33 -13.54
N GLN A 471 -7.98 -36.84 -14.42
CA GLN A 471 -7.29 -37.66 -15.43
C GLN A 471 -5.90 -37.09 -15.69
N ASP A 472 -4.85 -37.94 -15.72
CA ASP A 472 -3.47 -37.60 -15.99
C ASP A 472 -2.97 -36.44 -15.10
N ASP A 473 -3.19 -36.54 -13.77
CA ASP A 473 -2.85 -35.56 -12.73
C ASP A 473 -3.48 -34.17 -12.93
N LYS A 474 -4.53 -34.09 -13.74
CA LYS A 474 -5.29 -32.84 -13.96
C LYS A 474 -6.72 -33.00 -13.51
N SER A 475 -7.26 -31.90 -12.97
CA SER A 475 -8.65 -31.82 -12.51
C SER A 475 -9.50 -31.04 -13.50
N PHE A 476 -10.71 -31.52 -13.76
CA PHE A 476 -11.69 -30.91 -14.65
C PHE A 476 -13.01 -30.75 -13.91
N VAL A 477 -13.47 -29.53 -13.73
CA VAL A 477 -14.72 -29.24 -13.03
C VAL A 477 -15.81 -28.93 -14.04
N GLY A 478 -16.88 -29.70 -14.01
CA GLY A 478 -18.08 -29.47 -14.80
C GLY A 478 -19.25 -29.04 -13.90
N LYS A 479 -20.11 -28.19 -14.43
CA LYS A 479 -21.33 -27.72 -13.78
C LYS A 479 -22.53 -27.97 -14.67
N GLY A 480 -23.65 -28.32 -14.06
CA GLY A 480 -24.93 -28.49 -14.72
C GLY A 480 -26.07 -28.01 -13.82
N ALA A 481 -27.03 -27.33 -14.40
CA ALA A 481 -28.22 -26.86 -13.69
C ALA A 481 -29.49 -27.35 -14.39
N ASP A 482 -30.44 -27.83 -13.61
CA ASP A 482 -31.76 -28.26 -14.07
C ASP A 482 -32.73 -28.31 -12.87
N LEU A 483 -34.04 -28.36 -13.16
CA LEU A 483 -35.07 -28.66 -12.15
C LEU A 483 -34.95 -30.11 -11.67
N ASP A 484 -34.56 -31.02 -12.57
CA ASP A 484 -34.26 -32.42 -12.24
C ASP A 484 -32.78 -32.59 -11.89
N THR A 485 -32.50 -33.02 -10.65
CA THR A 485 -31.15 -33.23 -10.13
C THR A 485 -30.36 -34.27 -10.93
N LEU A 486 -31.02 -35.30 -11.51
CA LEU A 486 -30.36 -36.32 -12.32
C LEU A 486 -29.96 -35.78 -13.69
N VAL A 487 -30.82 -34.95 -14.28
CA VAL A 487 -30.51 -34.21 -15.52
C VAL A 487 -29.38 -33.21 -15.28
N ALA A 488 -29.40 -32.45 -14.16
CA ALA A 488 -28.32 -31.56 -13.76
C ALA A 488 -27.00 -32.33 -13.58
N SER A 489 -27.05 -33.54 -13.00
CA SER A 489 -25.89 -34.41 -12.80
C SER A 489 -25.30 -34.90 -14.13
N ALA A 490 -26.15 -35.34 -15.06
CA ALA A 490 -25.72 -35.72 -16.40
C ALA A 490 -25.05 -34.56 -17.14
N LYS A 491 -25.67 -33.38 -17.12
CA LYS A 491 -25.11 -32.16 -17.73
C LYS A 491 -23.77 -31.79 -17.13
N ALA A 492 -23.62 -31.86 -15.79
CA ALA A 492 -22.36 -31.56 -15.10
C ALA A 492 -21.23 -32.51 -15.49
N TYR A 493 -21.54 -33.81 -15.56
CA TYR A 493 -20.56 -34.83 -15.94
C TYR A 493 -20.13 -34.68 -17.40
N LEU A 494 -21.08 -34.48 -18.33
CA LEU A 494 -20.80 -34.23 -19.75
C LEU A 494 -19.99 -32.94 -19.95
N HIS A 495 -20.26 -31.89 -19.18
CA HIS A 495 -19.49 -30.64 -19.20
C HIS A 495 -18.02 -30.88 -18.79
N SER A 496 -17.80 -31.70 -17.75
CA SER A 496 -16.45 -32.07 -17.33
C SER A 496 -15.72 -32.91 -18.39
N LEU A 497 -16.40 -33.84 -19.04
CA LEU A 497 -15.85 -34.67 -20.14
C LEU A 497 -15.53 -33.83 -21.37
N ASN A 498 -16.36 -32.84 -21.74
CA ASN A 498 -16.05 -31.92 -22.83
C ASN A 498 -14.74 -31.17 -22.57
N LYS A 499 -14.47 -30.76 -21.30
CA LYS A 499 -13.19 -30.16 -20.91
C LYS A 499 -11.98 -31.09 -21.13
N ILE A 500 -12.14 -32.38 -20.80
CA ILE A 500 -11.11 -33.38 -21.05
C ILE A 500 -10.89 -33.56 -22.56
N TYR A 501 -11.97 -33.65 -23.35
CA TYR A 501 -11.93 -33.86 -24.79
C TYR A 501 -11.20 -32.74 -25.53
N ILE A 502 -11.59 -31.49 -25.26
CA ILE A 502 -10.98 -30.30 -25.84
C ILE A 502 -9.49 -30.17 -25.46
N LYS A 503 -9.12 -30.52 -24.22
CA LYS A 503 -7.74 -30.43 -23.77
C LYS A 503 -6.85 -31.56 -24.29
N SER A 504 -7.40 -32.67 -24.63
CA SER A 504 -6.70 -33.80 -25.30
C SER A 504 -6.43 -33.50 -26.79
N GLU A 505 -7.31 -32.75 -27.45
CA GLU A 505 -7.11 -32.26 -28.82
C GLU A 505 -6.27 -30.97 -28.86
N SER A 506 -6.25 -30.17 -27.77
CA SER A 506 -5.58 -28.88 -27.72
C SER A 506 -4.09 -28.94 -27.33
N LYS A 507 -3.29 -29.60 -28.12
CA LYS A 507 -2.19 -28.89 -28.79
C LYS A 507 -2.76 -27.79 -29.72
N LEU A 508 -4.09 -27.67 -29.84
CA LEU A 508 -4.82 -26.66 -30.60
C LEU A 508 -4.92 -25.35 -29.79
N SER A 509 -4.13 -24.42 -30.24
CA SER A 509 -4.08 -22.98 -30.08
C SER A 509 -5.22 -22.31 -29.29
N LYS A 510 -4.82 -21.38 -28.40
CA LYS A 510 -5.61 -20.27 -27.84
C LYS A 510 -6.37 -19.43 -28.91
N SER A 511 -6.37 -19.86 -30.17
CA SER A 511 -6.96 -19.22 -31.35
C SER A 511 -8.37 -19.72 -31.72
N VAL A 512 -8.94 -20.68 -30.99
CA VAL A 512 -10.23 -21.33 -31.35
C VAL A 512 -11.42 -20.35 -31.35
N LEU A 513 -11.32 -19.23 -30.64
CA LEU A 513 -12.39 -18.20 -30.61
C LEU A 513 -12.18 -17.06 -31.61
N SER A 514 -11.21 -17.15 -32.49
CA SER A 514 -10.86 -16.10 -33.48
C SER A 514 -11.55 -16.26 -34.84
N GLY A 515 -12.29 -17.34 -35.06
CA GLY A 515 -13.04 -17.64 -36.29
C GLY A 515 -14.43 -17.00 -36.34
#